data_aa90b3ec0455c06535897c96f04e92ce
#
_entry.id   aa90b3ec0455c06535897c96f04e92ce
#
_cell.length_a   1.000
_cell.length_b   1.000
_cell.length_c   1.000
_cell.angle_alpha   90.00
_cell.angle_beta   90.00
_cell.angle_gamma   90.00
#
_symmetry.space_group_name_H-M   'P 1'
#
loop_
_entity.id
_entity.type
_entity.pdbx_description
1 polymer ?
#
loop_
_entity_poly.entity_id
_entity_poly.type
_entity_poly.pdbx_seq_one_letter_code
_entity_poly.pdbx_strand_id
1 'polypeptide(L)'
;TLDATQQDEVAANSILNECWSAGSQNGQVKTLDLSNFAAVEAAVDSLETMVGQIDILVNASHSANIKPVLESTVEDFQRELDRNATAVFAPTLAVGKRMVPRGKGRVINFVSDLHDRGVANSALYGASQGAVLGFSKNLAIEWGRGEPLVEDRVTVNTIMIGFMEGVPGPHSDPNLAEVMERYIPLRRLGRPQDIQGAVVYLASDKTNFVNGETITIDGAIAHHA
;
A
#
# COMPACT_ATOMS: atom_id res chain seq x y z
N THR A 1 6.44 -7.30 -1.18
CA THR A 1 7.87 -6.99 -1.28
C THR A 1 8.40 -6.72 0.10
N LEU A 2 9.30 -7.51 0.49
CA LEU A 2 9.89 -7.48 1.79
C LEU A 2 11.30 -6.96 1.58
N ASP A 3 11.64 -5.89 2.29
CA ASP A 3 13.02 -5.60 2.64
C ASP A 3 13.38 -6.73 3.61
N ALA A 4 13.77 -7.89 3.03
CA ALA A 4 13.59 -9.15 3.72
C ALA A 4 14.83 -9.48 4.53
N THR A 5 14.62 -9.51 5.81
CA THR A 5 15.32 -10.47 6.65
C THR A 5 14.90 -11.89 6.24
N GLN A 6 15.70 -12.90 6.56
CA GLN A 6 15.38 -14.31 6.27
C GLN A 6 14.00 -14.74 6.84
N GLN A 7 13.52 -14.07 7.90
CA GLN A 7 12.20 -14.27 8.50
C GLN A 7 11.06 -13.75 7.61
N ASP A 8 11.27 -12.61 6.94
CA ASP A 8 10.29 -12.01 6.05
C ASP A 8 10.11 -12.86 4.78
N GLU A 9 11.18 -13.46 4.27
CA GLU A 9 11.12 -14.38 3.15
C GLU A 9 10.35 -15.67 3.50
N VAL A 10 10.53 -16.20 4.69
CA VAL A 10 9.77 -17.35 5.20
C VAL A 10 8.29 -17.00 5.31
N ALA A 11 7.95 -15.83 5.85
CA ALA A 11 6.57 -15.37 5.95
C ALA A 11 5.92 -15.19 4.57
N ALA A 12 6.63 -14.59 3.62
CA ALA A 12 6.14 -14.40 2.26
C ALA A 12 5.93 -15.73 1.52
N ASN A 13 6.82 -16.71 1.70
CA ASN A 13 6.63 -18.05 1.14
C ASN A 13 5.45 -18.79 1.79
N SER A 14 5.18 -18.57 3.08
CA SER A 14 3.98 -19.11 3.74
C SER A 14 2.70 -18.57 3.10
N ILE A 15 2.63 -17.26 2.85
CA ILE A 15 1.50 -16.63 2.15
C ILE A 15 1.36 -17.20 0.73
N LEU A 16 2.46 -17.40 0.02
CA LEU A 16 2.43 -18.00 -1.32
C LEU A 16 1.85 -19.43 -1.29
N ASN A 17 2.20 -20.23 -0.28
CA ASN A 17 1.64 -21.57 -0.09
C ASN A 17 0.13 -21.51 0.20
N GLU A 18 -0.34 -20.52 0.96
CA GLU A 18 -1.77 -20.29 1.18
C GLU A 18 -2.49 -19.93 -0.13
N CYS A 19 -1.90 -19.08 -0.97
CA CYS A 19 -2.43 -18.75 -2.28
C CYS A 19 -2.56 -20.01 -3.17
N TRP A 20 -1.55 -20.87 -3.18
CA TRP A 20 -1.61 -22.15 -3.92
C TRP A 20 -2.70 -23.08 -3.37
N SER A 21 -2.82 -23.16 -2.05
CA SER A 21 -3.89 -23.93 -1.40
C SER A 21 -5.29 -23.40 -1.72
N ALA A 22 -5.39 -22.10 -1.97
CA ALA A 22 -6.63 -21.43 -2.39
C ALA A 22 -6.89 -21.53 -3.92
N GLY A 23 -6.01 -22.20 -4.68
CA GLY A 23 -6.22 -22.46 -6.10
C GLY A 23 -5.41 -21.59 -7.06
N SER A 24 -4.49 -20.74 -6.58
CA SER A 24 -3.55 -20.03 -7.44
C SER A 24 -2.65 -21.05 -8.16
N GLN A 25 -2.53 -20.91 -9.48
CA GLN A 25 -1.74 -21.85 -10.29
C GLN A 25 -0.26 -21.49 -10.34
N ASN A 26 0.06 -20.20 -10.20
CA ASN A 26 1.41 -19.67 -10.29
C ASN A 26 1.62 -18.59 -9.22
N GLY A 27 2.86 -18.44 -8.79
CA GLY A 27 3.25 -17.38 -7.88
C GLY A 27 4.74 -17.42 -7.58
N GLN A 28 5.30 -16.27 -7.22
CA GLN A 28 6.70 -16.16 -6.84
C GLN A 28 6.87 -15.10 -5.77
N VAL A 29 7.72 -15.37 -4.80
CA VAL A 29 8.28 -14.37 -3.89
C VAL A 29 9.57 -13.84 -4.49
N LYS A 30 9.72 -12.52 -4.50
CA LYS A 30 10.98 -11.84 -4.86
C LYS A 30 11.32 -10.83 -3.77
N THR A 31 12.52 -10.94 -3.25
CA THR A 31 13.11 -9.96 -2.35
C THR A 31 13.85 -8.93 -3.16
N LEU A 32 13.47 -7.67 -3.06
CA LEU A 32 14.16 -6.57 -3.72
C LEU A 32 13.91 -5.24 -2.99
N ASP A 33 14.85 -4.33 -3.15
CA ASP A 33 14.69 -2.94 -2.73
C ASP A 33 13.73 -2.22 -3.69
N LEU A 34 12.55 -1.84 -3.21
CA LEU A 34 11.54 -1.14 -4.00
C LEU A 34 11.93 0.29 -4.36
N SER A 35 12.93 0.89 -3.73
CA SER A 35 13.47 2.17 -4.13
C SER A 35 14.40 2.05 -5.37
N ASN A 36 14.88 0.85 -5.68
CA ASN A 36 15.68 0.57 -6.87
C ASN A 36 14.78 0.27 -8.08
N PHE A 37 14.47 1.31 -8.84
CA PHE A 37 13.57 1.20 -10.00
C PHE A 37 14.01 0.15 -11.04
N ALA A 38 15.30 0.03 -11.32
CA ALA A 38 15.80 -0.94 -12.30
C ALA A 38 15.54 -2.40 -11.83
N ALA A 39 15.73 -2.66 -10.54
CA ALA A 39 15.44 -3.97 -9.96
C ALA A 39 13.94 -4.27 -9.97
N VAL A 40 13.11 -3.26 -9.68
CA VAL A 40 11.64 -3.38 -9.74
C VAL A 40 11.18 -3.67 -11.16
N GLU A 41 11.69 -2.94 -12.16
CA GLU A 41 11.32 -3.14 -13.57
C GLU A 41 11.70 -4.54 -14.07
N ALA A 42 12.92 -4.99 -13.78
CA ALA A 42 13.37 -6.35 -14.10
C ALA A 42 12.53 -7.43 -13.40
N ALA A 43 12.08 -7.18 -12.18
CA ALA A 43 11.21 -8.09 -11.46
C ALA A 43 9.82 -8.18 -12.11
N VAL A 44 9.25 -7.05 -12.54
CA VAL A 44 7.97 -7.02 -13.26
C VAL A 44 8.07 -7.74 -14.61
N ASP A 45 9.13 -7.50 -15.39
CA ASP A 45 9.38 -8.23 -16.66
C ASP A 45 9.45 -9.75 -16.45
N SER A 46 10.18 -10.15 -15.42
CA SER A 46 10.31 -11.57 -15.07
C SER A 46 8.97 -12.20 -14.66
N LEU A 47 8.15 -11.46 -13.90
CA LEU A 47 6.83 -11.92 -13.49
C LEU A 47 5.89 -12.05 -14.70
N GLU A 48 5.81 -11.03 -15.57
CA GLU A 48 4.96 -11.09 -16.76
C GLU A 48 5.38 -12.22 -17.73
N THR A 49 6.68 -12.49 -17.83
CA THR A 49 7.17 -13.64 -18.60
C THR A 49 6.68 -14.97 -18.04
N MET A 50 6.57 -15.08 -16.72
CA MET A 50 6.20 -16.32 -16.03
C MET A 50 4.69 -16.54 -15.93
N VAL A 51 3.94 -15.48 -15.58
CA VAL A 51 2.50 -15.59 -15.25
C VAL A 51 1.58 -14.89 -16.25
N GLY A 52 2.12 -14.19 -17.23
CA GLY A 52 1.35 -13.36 -18.16
C GLY A 52 1.13 -11.95 -17.61
N GLN A 53 0.07 -11.30 -18.09
CA GLN A 53 -0.22 -9.91 -17.76
C GLN A 53 -0.50 -9.70 -16.27
N ILE A 54 0.02 -8.61 -15.73
CA ILE A 54 -0.34 -8.13 -14.39
C ILE A 54 -1.57 -7.23 -14.52
N ASP A 55 -2.69 -7.63 -13.96
CA ASP A 55 -3.95 -6.89 -14.00
C ASP A 55 -4.22 -6.10 -12.72
N ILE A 56 -3.63 -6.51 -11.60
CA ILE A 56 -3.84 -5.90 -10.30
C ILE A 56 -2.49 -5.67 -9.63
N LEU A 57 -2.24 -4.44 -9.20
CA LEU A 57 -1.12 -4.05 -8.34
C LEU A 57 -1.65 -3.63 -6.98
N VAL A 58 -1.17 -4.27 -5.92
CA VAL A 58 -1.43 -3.86 -4.54
C VAL A 58 -0.13 -3.42 -3.90
N ASN A 59 -0.02 -2.14 -3.56
CA ASN A 59 1.11 -1.57 -2.84
C ASN A 59 0.76 -1.49 -1.35
N ALA A 60 1.29 -2.42 -0.58
CA ALA A 60 1.08 -2.54 0.86
C ALA A 60 2.39 -2.48 1.66
N SER A 61 3.47 -1.97 1.06
CA SER A 61 4.72 -1.72 1.78
C SER A 61 4.51 -0.65 2.83
N HIS A 62 5.09 -0.85 4.01
CA HIS A 62 4.88 0.02 5.16
C HIS A 62 6.13 0.06 6.04
N SER A 63 6.57 1.26 6.36
CA SER A 63 7.65 1.51 7.31
C SER A 63 7.29 2.77 8.10
N ALA A 64 7.34 2.71 9.41
CA ALA A 64 7.05 3.87 10.26
C ALA A 64 8.26 4.16 11.17
N ASN A 65 8.85 5.32 11.01
CA ASN A 65 9.83 5.87 11.92
C ASN A 65 9.15 6.91 12.82
N ILE A 66 8.83 6.51 14.05
CA ILE A 66 8.16 7.36 15.03
C ILE A 66 9.23 8.04 15.89
N LYS A 67 9.50 9.31 15.61
CA LYS A 67 10.61 10.07 16.20
C LYS A 67 10.26 11.57 16.23
N PRO A 68 10.64 12.30 17.32
CA PRO A 68 10.50 13.74 17.34
C PRO A 68 11.18 14.42 16.15
N VAL A 69 10.51 15.37 15.51
CA VAL A 69 11.06 16.04 14.31
C VAL A 69 12.34 16.80 14.61
N LEU A 70 12.49 17.36 15.81
CA LEU A 70 13.71 18.09 16.21
C LEU A 70 14.92 17.17 16.44
N GLU A 71 14.70 15.86 16.58
CA GLU A 71 15.74 14.85 16.69
C GLU A 71 16.01 14.16 15.34
N SER A 72 15.27 14.54 14.30
CA SER A 72 15.36 13.93 12.97
C SER A 72 16.33 14.71 12.08
N THR A 73 16.92 14.02 11.12
CA THR A 73 17.78 14.60 10.10
C THR A 73 17.09 14.64 8.74
N VAL A 74 17.69 15.34 7.77
CA VAL A 74 17.23 15.33 6.38
C VAL A 74 17.31 13.92 5.79
N GLU A 75 18.33 13.16 6.16
CA GLU A 75 18.53 11.78 5.75
C GLU A 75 17.46 10.84 6.32
N ASP A 76 16.99 11.09 7.55
CA ASP A 76 15.85 10.37 8.13
C ASP A 76 14.58 10.63 7.32
N PHE A 77 14.33 11.89 6.95
CA PHE A 77 13.18 12.26 6.12
C PHE A 77 13.25 11.61 4.73
N GLN A 78 14.42 11.67 4.07
CA GLN A 78 14.59 11.05 2.76
C GLN A 78 14.38 9.53 2.82
N ARG A 79 14.93 8.87 3.84
CA ARG A 79 14.76 7.43 4.05
C ARG A 79 13.30 7.05 4.26
N GLU A 80 12.54 7.89 4.96
CA GLU A 80 11.11 7.66 5.18
C GLU A 80 10.31 7.81 3.88
N LEU A 81 10.66 8.80 3.04
CA LEU A 81 10.08 8.92 1.70
C LEU A 81 10.43 7.72 0.81
N ASP A 82 11.67 7.25 0.84
CA ASP A 82 12.12 6.13 0.02
C ASP A 82 11.39 4.84 0.40
N ARG A 83 11.22 4.59 1.69
CA ARG A 83 10.58 3.38 2.21
C ARG A 83 9.06 3.33 2.00
N ASN A 84 8.41 4.47 1.90
CA ASN A 84 6.95 4.54 1.75
C ASN A 84 6.54 5.08 0.38
N ALA A 85 6.96 6.29 0.01
CA ALA A 85 6.52 6.93 -1.22
C ALA A 85 7.23 6.37 -2.47
N THR A 86 8.57 6.31 -2.48
CA THR A 86 9.32 5.74 -3.61
C THR A 86 9.01 4.25 -3.79
N ALA A 87 8.84 3.51 -2.69
CA ALA A 87 8.47 2.08 -2.71
C ALA A 87 7.07 1.81 -3.28
N VAL A 88 6.18 2.80 -3.31
CA VAL A 88 4.88 2.75 -4.01
C VAL A 88 5.02 3.25 -5.45
N PHE A 89 5.76 4.34 -5.65
CA PHE A 89 5.95 4.95 -6.97
C PHE A 89 6.61 3.99 -7.96
N ALA A 90 7.69 3.33 -7.58
CA ALA A 90 8.48 2.52 -8.52
C ALA A 90 7.71 1.30 -9.08
N PRO A 91 7.04 0.46 -8.27
CA PRO A 91 6.18 -0.61 -8.79
C PRO A 91 5.01 -0.07 -9.61
N THR A 92 4.41 1.03 -9.17
CA THR A 92 3.29 1.65 -9.89
C THR A 92 3.72 2.13 -11.27
N LEU A 93 4.87 2.78 -11.39
CA LEU A 93 5.42 3.20 -12.69
C LEU A 93 5.75 1.99 -13.58
N ALA A 94 6.41 0.98 -13.03
CA ALA A 94 6.79 -0.23 -13.78
C ALA A 94 5.56 -0.96 -14.36
N VAL A 95 4.53 -1.15 -13.54
CA VAL A 95 3.28 -1.82 -13.97
C VAL A 95 2.44 -0.88 -14.84
N GLY A 96 2.41 0.41 -14.56
CA GLY A 96 1.67 1.42 -15.32
C GLY A 96 2.09 1.52 -16.77
N LYS A 97 3.41 1.40 -17.07
CA LYS A 97 3.95 1.34 -18.44
C LYS A 97 3.31 0.23 -19.28
N ARG A 98 2.72 -0.78 -18.64
CA ARG A 98 2.07 -1.93 -19.27
C ARG A 98 0.56 -1.84 -19.23
N MET A 99 -0.01 -1.45 -18.09
CA MET A 99 -1.46 -1.33 -17.90
C MET A 99 -2.06 -0.20 -18.73
N VAL A 100 -1.43 0.99 -18.76
CA VAL A 100 -1.98 2.19 -19.42
C VAL A 100 -2.12 2.01 -20.92
N PRO A 101 -1.11 1.54 -21.68
CA PRO A 101 -1.26 1.27 -23.11
C PRO A 101 -2.31 0.19 -23.42
N ARG A 102 -2.51 -0.76 -22.51
CA ARG A 102 -3.51 -1.83 -22.61
C ARG A 102 -4.92 -1.33 -22.29
N GLY A 103 -5.06 -0.18 -21.61
CA GLY A 103 -6.33 0.38 -21.18
C GLY A 103 -7.03 -0.41 -20.07
N LYS A 104 -6.32 -1.28 -19.34
CA LYS A 104 -6.91 -2.11 -18.28
C LYS A 104 -5.93 -2.35 -17.15
N GLY A 105 -6.39 -2.16 -15.90
CA GLY A 105 -5.63 -2.46 -14.69
C GLY A 105 -6.30 -1.91 -13.43
N ARG A 106 -5.83 -2.42 -12.29
CA ARG A 106 -6.22 -1.97 -10.96
C ARG A 106 -4.98 -1.68 -10.14
N VAL A 107 -4.87 -0.48 -9.61
CA VAL A 107 -3.83 -0.12 -8.64
C VAL A 107 -4.51 0.22 -7.32
N ILE A 108 -4.09 -0.46 -6.26
CA ILE A 108 -4.61 -0.29 -4.91
C ILE A 108 -3.43 0.05 -4.01
N ASN A 109 -3.43 1.28 -3.50
CA ASN A 109 -2.38 1.77 -2.62
C ASN A 109 -2.86 1.80 -1.18
N PHE A 110 -2.01 1.39 -0.25
CA PHE A 110 -2.29 1.52 1.17
C PHE A 110 -1.64 2.80 1.71
N VAL A 111 -2.37 3.50 2.57
CA VAL A 111 -1.86 4.63 3.35
C VAL A 111 -2.35 4.55 4.79
N SER A 112 -1.64 5.20 5.70
CA SER A 112 -2.08 5.35 7.08
C SER A 112 -2.89 6.64 7.26
N ASP A 113 -3.87 6.62 8.15
CA ASP A 113 -4.65 7.79 8.57
C ASP A 113 -3.82 8.84 9.35
N LEU A 114 -2.59 8.51 9.73
CA LEU A 114 -1.69 9.42 10.46
C LEU A 114 -1.29 10.67 9.67
N HIS A 115 -1.43 10.66 8.33
CA HIS A 115 -1.18 11.83 7.51
C HIS A 115 -2.30 12.88 7.64
N ASP A 116 -3.50 12.47 8.00
CA ASP A 116 -4.69 13.32 8.11
C ASP A 116 -4.92 13.77 9.57
N ARG A 117 -4.89 12.83 10.51
CA ARG A 117 -5.14 13.12 11.93
C ARG A 117 -3.99 13.82 12.63
N GLY A 118 -2.77 13.54 12.24
CA GLY A 118 -1.56 13.90 12.97
C GLY A 118 -1.42 13.18 14.32
N VAL A 119 -0.25 12.61 14.56
CA VAL A 119 0.12 12.02 15.84
C VAL A 119 1.52 12.52 16.19
N ALA A 120 1.76 12.78 17.47
CA ALA A 120 3.07 13.21 17.94
C ALA A 120 4.16 12.26 17.47
N ASN A 121 5.31 12.80 17.09
CA ASN A 121 6.50 12.09 16.60
C ASN A 121 6.33 11.36 15.26
N SER A 122 5.22 11.56 14.55
CA SER A 122 4.91 10.89 13.27
C SER A 122 5.04 11.81 12.04
N ALA A 123 5.67 12.98 12.17
CA ALA A 123 5.70 14.00 11.12
C ALA A 123 6.33 13.49 9.81
N LEU A 124 7.45 12.78 9.89
CA LEU A 124 8.14 12.25 8.72
C LEU A 124 7.29 11.18 8.03
N TYR A 125 6.76 10.26 8.84
CA TYR A 125 5.90 9.19 8.36
C TYR A 125 4.61 9.73 7.73
N GLY A 126 3.91 10.64 8.42
CA GLY A 126 2.69 11.28 7.90
C GLY A 126 2.93 11.99 6.56
N ALA A 127 4.07 12.68 6.41
CA ALA A 127 4.46 13.31 5.15
C ALA A 127 4.61 12.28 4.01
N SER A 128 5.24 11.13 4.27
CA SER A 128 5.41 10.07 3.28
C SER A 128 4.06 9.43 2.87
N GLN A 129 3.13 9.28 3.81
CA GLN A 129 1.78 8.76 3.55
C GLN A 129 0.93 9.76 2.75
N GLY A 130 1.02 11.05 3.08
CA GLY A 130 0.39 12.12 2.30
C GLY A 130 0.90 12.19 0.85
N ALA A 131 2.20 11.93 0.64
CA ALA A 131 2.78 11.84 -0.70
C ALA A 131 2.14 10.71 -1.52
N VAL A 132 1.96 9.51 -0.95
CA VAL A 132 1.28 8.37 -1.61
C VAL A 132 -0.17 8.71 -1.95
N LEU A 133 -0.91 9.36 -1.03
CA LEU A 133 -2.30 9.74 -1.27
C LEU A 133 -2.43 10.77 -2.39
N GLY A 134 -1.61 11.82 -2.37
CA GLY A 134 -1.58 12.84 -3.42
C GLY A 134 -1.22 12.26 -4.78
N PHE A 135 -0.20 11.39 -4.83
CA PHE A 135 0.21 10.65 -6.02
C PHE A 135 -0.95 9.80 -6.57
N SER A 136 -1.61 9.01 -5.74
CA SER A 136 -2.72 8.13 -6.14
C SER A 136 -3.88 8.90 -6.77
N LYS A 137 -4.30 10.02 -6.18
CA LYS A 137 -5.38 10.86 -6.70
C LYS A 137 -5.06 11.46 -8.06
N ASN A 138 -3.82 11.92 -8.26
CA ASN A 138 -3.40 12.50 -9.54
C ASN A 138 -3.31 11.42 -10.63
N LEU A 139 -2.76 10.24 -10.31
CA LEU A 139 -2.71 9.12 -11.26
C LEU A 139 -4.10 8.65 -11.68
N ALA A 140 -5.05 8.60 -10.76
CA ALA A 140 -6.44 8.23 -11.09
C ALA A 140 -7.02 9.12 -12.19
N ILE A 141 -6.72 10.42 -12.16
CA ILE A 141 -7.14 11.36 -13.20
C ILE A 141 -6.34 11.15 -14.50
N GLU A 142 -5.02 11.02 -14.38
CA GLU A 142 -4.10 10.91 -15.52
C GLU A 142 -4.36 9.63 -16.32
N TRP A 143 -4.43 8.48 -15.65
CA TRP A 143 -4.60 7.17 -16.28
C TRP A 143 -6.06 6.85 -16.65
N GLY A 144 -7.01 7.56 -16.03
CA GLY A 144 -8.43 7.49 -16.40
C GLY A 144 -8.80 8.22 -17.69
N ARG A 145 -7.93 9.13 -18.19
CA ARG A 145 -8.23 10.01 -19.35
C ARG A 145 -7.81 9.45 -20.72
N GLY A 146 -7.26 8.24 -20.80
CA GLY A 146 -6.69 7.72 -22.05
C GLY A 146 -7.62 7.76 -23.27
N GLU A 147 -7.01 7.84 -24.47
CA GLU A 147 -7.66 7.65 -25.77
C GLU A 147 -7.23 6.30 -26.38
N PRO A 148 -8.07 5.55 -27.10
CA PRO A 148 -9.48 5.82 -27.38
C PRO A 148 -10.38 5.61 -26.14
N LEU A 149 -11.59 6.12 -26.18
CA LEU A 149 -12.60 5.87 -25.14
C LEU A 149 -12.96 4.38 -25.14
N VAL A 150 -12.49 3.66 -24.12
CA VAL A 150 -12.81 2.26 -23.89
C VAL A 150 -13.58 2.12 -22.56
N GLU A 151 -14.39 1.08 -22.46
CA GLU A 151 -15.20 0.83 -21.25
C GLU A 151 -14.35 0.56 -20.01
N ASP A 152 -13.27 -0.21 -20.20
CA ASP A 152 -12.32 -0.52 -19.13
C ASP A 152 -11.18 0.50 -19.12
N ARG A 153 -10.73 0.87 -17.93
CA ARG A 153 -9.60 1.79 -17.70
C ARG A 153 -8.73 1.29 -16.57
N VAL A 154 -7.55 1.89 -16.46
CA VAL A 154 -6.75 1.73 -15.27
C VAL A 154 -7.37 2.57 -14.16
N THR A 155 -7.78 1.94 -13.07
CA THR A 155 -8.24 2.64 -11.89
C THR A 155 -7.17 2.63 -10.81
N VAL A 156 -7.04 3.74 -10.10
CA VAL A 156 -6.11 3.91 -8.98
C VAL A 156 -6.91 4.33 -7.76
N ASN A 157 -6.95 3.48 -6.75
CA ASN A 157 -7.68 3.73 -5.52
C ASN A 157 -6.78 3.52 -4.30
N THR A 158 -7.22 4.03 -3.17
CA THR A 158 -6.46 3.98 -1.92
C THR A 158 -7.28 3.31 -0.83
N ILE A 159 -6.66 2.48 -0.02
CA ILE A 159 -7.19 2.02 1.26
C ILE A 159 -6.42 2.73 2.36
N MET A 160 -7.11 3.54 3.14
CA MET A 160 -6.57 4.22 4.30
C MET A 160 -6.84 3.36 5.53
N ILE A 161 -5.78 2.96 6.21
CA ILE A 161 -5.88 2.12 7.41
C ILE A 161 -5.56 2.92 8.67
N GLY A 162 -6.30 2.63 9.74
CA GLY A 162 -5.97 3.06 11.10
C GLY A 162 -4.91 2.16 11.75
N PHE A 163 -5.00 2.01 13.05
CA PHE A 163 -4.08 1.14 13.81
C PHE A 163 -4.43 -0.33 13.59
N MET A 164 -3.46 -1.08 13.06
CA MET A 164 -3.62 -2.49 12.67
C MET A 164 -2.66 -3.39 13.43
N GLU A 165 -3.10 -4.60 13.78
CA GLU A 165 -2.23 -5.65 14.31
C GLU A 165 -1.08 -5.96 13.32
N GLY A 166 0.15 -6.04 13.82
CA GLY A 166 1.32 -6.37 13.00
C GLY A 166 1.84 -5.27 12.09
N VAL A 167 1.19 -4.11 12.03
CA VAL A 167 1.66 -2.94 11.28
C VAL A 167 2.35 -1.97 12.25
N PRO A 168 3.62 -1.58 12.01
CA PRO A 168 4.31 -0.64 12.88
C PRO A 168 3.60 0.72 12.99
N GLY A 169 3.56 1.26 14.20
CA GLY A 169 2.95 2.55 14.48
C GLY A 169 3.02 2.90 15.96
N PRO A 170 2.43 4.02 16.40
CA PRO A 170 2.43 4.42 17.81
C PRO A 170 1.89 3.36 18.78
N HIS A 171 0.94 2.55 18.34
CA HIS A 171 0.38 1.43 19.09
C HIS A 171 1.34 0.24 19.30
N SER A 172 2.49 0.26 18.63
CA SER A 172 3.55 -0.74 18.84
C SER A 172 4.32 -0.51 20.15
N ASP A 173 4.20 0.66 20.78
CA ASP A 173 4.71 0.89 22.13
C ASP A 173 3.78 0.20 23.15
N PRO A 174 4.27 -0.78 23.94
CA PRO A 174 3.45 -1.48 24.93
C PRO A 174 2.76 -0.57 25.96
N ASN A 175 3.35 0.60 26.24
CA ASN A 175 2.78 1.57 27.17
C ASN A 175 1.60 2.34 26.56
N LEU A 176 1.52 2.41 25.25
CA LEU A 176 0.48 3.13 24.51
C LEU A 176 -0.59 2.20 23.94
N ALA A 177 -0.31 0.93 23.75
CA ALA A 177 -1.19 -0.02 23.08
C ALA A 177 -2.61 -0.03 23.66
N GLU A 178 -2.74 -0.21 24.99
CA GLU A 178 -4.05 -0.23 25.68
C GLU A 178 -4.79 1.11 25.56
N VAL A 179 -4.06 2.21 25.62
CA VAL A 179 -4.63 3.56 25.47
C VAL A 179 -5.13 3.72 24.03
N MET A 180 -4.33 3.33 23.04
CA MET A 180 -4.69 3.43 21.62
C MET A 180 -5.93 2.60 21.28
N GLU A 181 -6.04 1.37 21.82
CA GLU A 181 -7.24 0.56 21.64
C GLU A 181 -8.51 1.23 22.22
N ARG A 182 -8.37 1.92 23.34
CA ARG A 182 -9.49 2.67 23.96
C ARG A 182 -9.92 3.87 23.11
N TYR A 183 -9.01 4.47 22.36
CA TYR A 183 -9.34 5.56 21.45
C TYR A 183 -10.06 5.09 20.19
N ILE A 184 -9.90 3.85 19.75
CA ILE A 184 -10.64 3.31 18.62
C ILE A 184 -12.10 3.07 19.05
N PRO A 185 -13.12 3.66 18.40
CA PRO A 185 -14.52 3.44 18.77
C PRO A 185 -14.91 1.94 18.80
N LEU A 186 -14.36 1.11 17.90
CA LEU A 186 -14.60 -0.33 17.91
C LEU A 186 -13.78 -1.09 18.96
N ARG A 187 -12.99 -0.39 19.80
CA ARG A 187 -12.27 -0.93 20.98
C ARG A 187 -11.33 -2.10 20.69
N ARG A 188 -10.75 -2.14 19.52
CA ARG A 188 -9.71 -3.08 19.13
C ARG A 188 -8.88 -2.53 17.98
N LEU A 189 -7.69 -3.05 17.79
CA LEU A 189 -6.93 -2.86 16.57
C LEU A 189 -7.64 -3.51 15.38
N GLY A 190 -7.42 -2.98 14.18
CA GLY A 190 -7.81 -3.64 12.95
C GLY A 190 -6.97 -4.90 12.72
N ARG A 191 -7.50 -5.82 11.95
CA ARG A 191 -6.83 -7.08 11.57
C ARG A 191 -6.73 -7.19 10.05
N PRO A 192 -5.80 -7.98 9.52
CA PRO A 192 -5.71 -8.19 8.08
C PRO A 192 -7.04 -8.60 7.43
N GLN A 193 -7.87 -9.38 8.15
CA GLN A 193 -9.19 -9.81 7.68
C GLN A 193 -10.18 -8.65 7.51
N ASP A 194 -10.04 -7.59 8.28
CA ASP A 194 -10.93 -6.42 8.21
C ASP A 194 -10.76 -5.64 6.88
N ILE A 195 -9.59 -5.77 6.23
CA ILE A 195 -9.28 -5.05 4.96
C ILE A 195 -9.47 -5.91 3.71
N GLN A 196 -9.52 -7.23 3.83
CA GLN A 196 -9.61 -8.15 2.68
C GLN A 196 -10.79 -7.83 1.76
N GLY A 197 -11.96 -7.56 2.34
CA GLY A 197 -13.17 -7.23 1.57
C GLY A 197 -13.00 -5.99 0.69
N ALA A 198 -12.33 -4.96 1.18
CA ALA A 198 -12.08 -3.74 0.42
C ALA A 198 -11.07 -3.98 -0.72
N VAL A 199 -10.04 -4.79 -0.50
CA VAL A 199 -9.08 -5.16 -1.56
C VAL A 199 -9.80 -5.93 -2.66
N VAL A 200 -10.59 -6.94 -2.32
CA VAL A 200 -11.37 -7.73 -3.29
C VAL A 200 -12.37 -6.85 -4.04
N TYR A 201 -13.06 -5.95 -3.35
CA TYR A 201 -13.97 -4.98 -3.96
C TYR A 201 -13.25 -4.13 -5.00
N LEU A 202 -12.16 -3.45 -4.65
CA LEU A 202 -11.42 -2.57 -5.55
C LEU A 202 -10.72 -3.33 -6.69
N ALA A 203 -10.38 -4.60 -6.50
CA ALA A 203 -9.79 -5.47 -7.53
C ALA A 203 -10.83 -6.01 -8.53
N SER A 204 -12.13 -5.91 -8.22
CA SER A 204 -13.22 -6.47 -9.02
C SER A 204 -13.47 -5.66 -10.29
N ASP A 205 -13.85 -6.34 -11.38
CA ASP A 205 -14.35 -5.70 -12.60
C ASP A 205 -15.69 -4.95 -12.39
N LYS A 206 -16.36 -5.16 -11.26
CA LYS A 206 -17.60 -4.44 -10.92
C LYS A 206 -17.36 -3.02 -10.40
N THR A 207 -16.10 -2.62 -10.24
CA THR A 207 -15.69 -1.31 -9.72
C THR A 207 -15.08 -0.40 -10.79
N ASN A 208 -15.39 -0.61 -12.06
CA ASN A 208 -14.84 0.14 -13.19
C ASN A 208 -15.08 1.66 -13.12
N PHE A 209 -16.06 2.10 -12.32
CA PHE A 209 -16.35 3.52 -12.10
C PHE A 209 -15.86 4.06 -10.75
N VAL A 210 -15.18 3.24 -9.96
CA VAL A 210 -14.52 3.64 -8.71
C VAL A 210 -13.08 3.97 -9.02
N ASN A 211 -12.74 5.26 -9.06
CA ASN A 211 -11.40 5.74 -9.41
C ASN A 211 -11.05 7.00 -8.64
N GLY A 212 -9.86 7.04 -8.04
CA GLY A 212 -9.40 8.12 -7.18
C GLY A 212 -10.00 8.11 -5.78
N GLU A 213 -10.71 7.04 -5.41
CA GLU A 213 -11.39 6.92 -4.12
C GLU A 213 -10.43 6.51 -3.00
N THR A 214 -10.77 6.91 -1.78
CA THR A 214 -10.07 6.51 -0.56
C THR A 214 -11.06 5.84 0.38
N ILE A 215 -10.93 4.52 0.55
CA ILE A 215 -11.75 3.76 1.50
C ILE A 215 -11.03 3.73 2.84
N THR A 216 -11.62 4.36 3.85
CA THR A 216 -11.08 4.40 5.22
C THR A 216 -11.54 3.18 6.02
N ILE A 217 -10.58 2.46 6.61
CA ILE A 217 -10.81 1.29 7.46
C ILE A 217 -9.97 1.47 8.74
N ASP A 218 -10.56 2.13 9.72
CA ASP A 218 -9.85 2.60 10.91
C ASP A 218 -10.61 2.41 12.22
N GLY A 219 -11.75 1.70 12.18
CA GLY A 219 -12.62 1.54 13.35
C GLY A 219 -13.26 2.84 13.83
N ALA A 220 -13.39 3.83 12.93
CA ALA A 220 -13.91 5.19 13.13
C ALA A 220 -12.99 6.11 13.97
N ILE A 221 -11.70 5.78 14.11
CA ILE A 221 -10.79 6.58 14.90
C ILE A 221 -10.53 7.97 14.28
N ALA A 222 -10.58 8.10 12.96
CA ALA A 222 -10.44 9.38 12.27
C ALA A 222 -11.59 10.36 12.58
N HIS A 223 -12.73 9.86 13.04
CA HIS A 223 -13.92 10.65 13.40
C HIS A 223 -14.09 10.84 14.91
N HIS A 224 -13.16 10.29 15.69
CA HIS A 224 -13.21 10.39 17.16
C HIS A 224 -12.41 11.64 17.61
N ALA A 225 -13.10 12.56 18.27
CA ALA A 225 -12.52 13.77 18.88
C ALA A 225 -11.86 13.46 20.22
#